data_739b507e9d2774bd0e08e309f70ee9db
#
_entry.id   739b507e9d2774bd0e08e309f70ee9db
#
_cell.length_a   1.000
_cell.length_b   1.000
_cell.length_c   1.000
_cell.angle_alpha   90.00
_cell.angle_beta   90.00
_cell.angle_gamma   90.00
#
_symmetry.space_group_name_H-M   'P 1'
#
loop_
_entity.id
_entity.type
_entity.pdbx_description
1 polymer ?
#
loop_
_entity_poly.entity_id
_entity_poly.type
_entity_poly.pdbx_seq_one_letter_code
_entity_poly.pdbx_strand_id
1 'polypeptide(L)'
;DDWYGSIRLSCCRYFPNESLDKQLSNYFDRLYNKLHDSVKVEPLYFKTRIQNTSTTIGMLVDKYEAQGDLEDLKKASKLADWMIATSQRENGAYYNHGTVYTSVIYIAKSVLELAVLERKLGEQDLFWRTCADRHFLSAKKAVDQLVASQGDFQTEGELTFEDGMISCSAYR
;
A
#
# COMPACT_ATOMS: atom_id res chain seq x y z
N ASP A 1 7.56 13.05 -2.94
CA ASP A 1 7.80 12.66 -4.34
C ASP A 1 6.85 11.55 -4.81
N ASP A 2 6.43 10.63 -3.94
CA ASP A 2 5.58 9.48 -4.31
C ASP A 2 4.14 9.91 -4.67
N TRP A 3 3.62 10.94 -4.04
CA TRP A 3 2.33 11.54 -4.37
C TRP A 3 2.28 12.11 -5.80
N TYR A 4 3.41 12.62 -6.30
CA TYR A 4 3.48 13.12 -7.67
C TYR A 4 3.29 12.02 -8.71
N GLY A 5 3.75 10.82 -8.44
CA GLY A 5 3.57 9.68 -9.31
C GLY A 5 2.09 9.32 -9.50
N SER A 6 1.37 9.19 -8.40
CA SER A 6 -0.06 8.84 -8.40
C SER A 6 -0.91 9.93 -9.07
N ILE A 7 -0.66 11.21 -8.77
CA ILE A 7 -1.35 12.33 -9.42
C ILE A 7 -1.07 12.34 -10.93
N ARG A 8 0.17 12.12 -11.35
CA ARG A 8 0.52 12.08 -12.77
C ARG A 8 -0.11 10.90 -13.49
N LEU A 9 -0.18 9.73 -12.88
CA LEU A 9 -0.90 8.59 -13.45
C LEU A 9 -2.38 8.89 -13.63
N SER A 10 -3.01 9.52 -12.65
CA SER A 10 -4.40 9.94 -12.76
C SER A 10 -4.58 10.94 -13.90
N CYS A 11 -3.65 11.88 -14.08
CA CYS A 11 -3.68 12.80 -15.21
C CYS A 11 -3.52 12.07 -16.54
N CYS A 12 -2.61 11.11 -16.67
CA CYS A 12 -2.41 10.34 -17.91
C CYS A 12 -3.62 9.50 -18.27
N ARG A 13 -4.39 9.03 -17.29
CA ARG A 13 -5.64 8.31 -17.52
C ARG A 13 -6.68 9.16 -18.26
N TYR A 14 -6.74 10.45 -17.96
CA TYR A 14 -7.68 11.39 -18.60
C TYR A 14 -7.09 12.15 -19.78
N PHE A 15 -5.78 12.27 -19.83
CA PHE A 15 -5.04 13.00 -20.87
C PHE A 15 -3.86 12.14 -21.34
N PRO A 16 -4.11 11.12 -22.20
CA PRO A 16 -3.08 10.21 -22.66
C PRO A 16 -1.88 10.93 -23.29
N ASN A 17 -0.68 10.59 -22.84
CA ASN A 17 0.58 11.16 -23.35
C ASN A 17 1.68 10.10 -23.30
N GLU A 18 2.03 9.52 -24.45
CA GLU A 18 3.00 8.42 -24.55
C GLU A 18 4.39 8.74 -23.94
N SER A 19 4.86 9.98 -24.12
CA SER A 19 6.15 10.40 -23.55
C SER A 19 6.09 10.43 -22.03
N LEU A 20 5.00 10.92 -21.45
CA LEU A 20 4.79 10.98 -20.03
C LEU A 20 4.58 9.59 -19.44
N ASP A 21 3.83 8.73 -20.12
CA ASP A 21 3.61 7.34 -19.73
C ASP A 21 4.92 6.56 -19.66
N LYS A 22 5.80 6.75 -20.64
CA LYS A 22 7.14 6.14 -20.65
C LYS A 22 8.02 6.65 -19.50
N GLN A 23 8.00 7.95 -19.22
CA GLN A 23 8.73 8.54 -18.10
C GLN A 23 8.23 8.01 -16.75
N LEU A 24 6.91 7.88 -16.59
CA LEU A 24 6.30 7.34 -15.38
C LEU A 24 6.62 5.86 -15.21
N SER A 25 6.53 5.04 -16.24
CA SER A 25 6.91 3.63 -16.19
C SER A 25 8.37 3.47 -15.75
N ASN A 26 9.29 4.22 -16.32
CA ASN A 26 10.69 4.21 -15.92
C ASN A 26 10.90 4.66 -14.47
N TYR A 27 10.11 5.61 -13.99
CA TYR A 27 10.16 6.06 -12.60
C TYR A 27 9.67 4.98 -11.65
N PHE A 28 8.55 4.32 -11.95
CA PHE A 28 8.01 3.24 -11.13
C PHE A 28 8.92 2.02 -11.08
N ASP A 29 9.49 1.63 -12.21
CA ASP A 29 10.44 0.52 -12.25
C ASP A 29 11.67 0.80 -11.38
N ARG A 30 12.20 2.00 -11.42
CA ARG A 30 13.31 2.40 -10.55
C ARG A 30 12.91 2.38 -9.07
N LEU A 31 11.73 2.88 -8.74
CA LEU A 31 11.24 2.90 -7.36
C LEU A 31 11.01 1.47 -6.84
N TYR A 32 10.35 0.64 -7.64
CA TYR A 32 10.13 -0.76 -7.30
C TYR A 32 11.43 -1.52 -7.11
N ASN A 33 12.37 -1.39 -8.04
CA ASN A 33 13.66 -2.06 -7.97
C ASN A 33 14.44 -1.65 -6.71
N LYS A 34 14.41 -0.38 -6.36
CA LYS A 34 15.03 0.12 -5.14
C LYS A 34 14.42 -0.50 -3.88
N LEU A 35 13.10 -0.63 -3.81
CA LEU A 35 12.42 -1.29 -2.69
C LEU A 35 12.68 -2.79 -2.70
N HIS A 36 12.58 -3.42 -3.86
CA HIS A 36 12.78 -4.86 -4.01
C HIS A 36 14.21 -5.28 -3.65
N ASP A 37 15.21 -4.52 -4.05
CA ASP A 37 16.60 -4.79 -3.69
C ASP A 37 16.84 -4.59 -2.19
N SER A 38 16.18 -3.61 -1.59
CA SER A 38 16.22 -3.40 -0.14
C SER A 38 15.59 -4.57 0.63
N VAL A 39 14.54 -5.17 0.10
CA VAL A 39 13.93 -6.38 0.66
C VAL A 39 14.90 -7.57 0.64
N LYS A 40 15.75 -7.65 -0.37
CA LYS A 40 16.73 -8.76 -0.49
C LYS A 40 17.95 -8.58 0.38
N VAL A 41 18.37 -7.34 0.60
CA VAL A 41 19.71 -7.05 1.11
C VAL A 41 19.71 -6.77 2.59
N GLU A 42 18.70 -6.07 3.15
CA GLU A 42 18.67 -5.81 4.60
C GLU A 42 17.36 -5.18 5.10
N PRO A 43 16.94 -5.52 6.30
CA PRO A 43 15.80 -4.88 6.98
C PRO A 43 15.99 -3.38 7.26
N LEU A 44 17.17 -2.83 7.05
CA LEU A 44 17.51 -1.43 7.36
C LEU A 44 16.73 -0.40 6.53
N TYR A 45 16.46 -0.70 5.29
CA TYR A 45 15.75 0.24 4.43
C TYR A 45 14.27 0.36 4.79
N PHE A 46 13.69 -0.73 5.21
CA PHE A 46 12.33 -0.76 5.72
C PHE A 46 12.19 -0.17 7.11
N LYS A 47 13.28 -0.03 7.81
CA LYS A 47 13.27 0.62 9.10
C LYS A 47 12.67 2.01 9.07
N THR A 48 12.61 2.64 7.94
CA THR A 48 12.22 4.03 7.94
C THR A 48 10.87 4.31 7.31
N ARG A 49 10.26 3.36 6.55
CA ARG A 49 9.21 3.86 5.66
C ARG A 49 8.22 2.81 5.17
N ILE A 50 7.48 2.20 6.06
CA ILE A 50 6.28 1.43 5.70
C ILE A 50 5.35 2.25 4.80
N GLN A 51 5.28 3.56 5.01
CA GLN A 51 4.54 4.50 4.18
C GLN A 51 5.00 4.46 2.72
N ASN A 52 6.30 4.45 2.45
CA ASN A 52 6.80 4.39 1.07
C ASN A 52 6.43 3.08 0.38
N THR A 53 6.48 1.98 1.11
CA THR A 53 6.06 0.68 0.56
C THR A 53 4.57 0.70 0.22
N SER A 54 3.74 1.18 1.14
CA SER A 54 2.31 1.34 0.94
C SER A 54 1.98 2.26 -0.24
N THR A 55 2.65 3.41 -0.34
CA THR A 55 2.48 4.33 -1.47
C THR A 55 2.88 3.66 -2.79
N THR A 56 3.97 2.89 -2.80
CA THR A 56 4.40 2.16 -4.00
C THR A 56 3.39 1.09 -4.41
N ILE A 57 2.79 0.39 -3.46
CA ILE A 57 1.70 -0.55 -3.73
C ILE A 57 0.54 0.19 -4.43
N GLY A 58 0.09 1.31 -3.88
CA GLY A 58 -0.97 2.12 -4.47
C GLY A 58 -0.64 2.61 -5.89
N MET A 59 0.59 3.05 -6.10
CA MET A 59 1.06 3.49 -7.43
C MET A 59 1.08 2.36 -8.46
N LEU A 60 1.47 1.14 -8.06
CA LEU A 60 1.46 -0.02 -8.95
C LEU A 60 0.03 -0.47 -9.27
N VAL A 61 -0.89 -0.34 -8.31
CA VAL A 61 -2.33 -0.54 -8.51
C VAL A 61 -2.87 0.45 -9.54
N ASP A 62 -2.61 1.74 -9.36
CA ASP A 62 -3.02 2.80 -10.30
C ASP A 62 -2.44 2.54 -11.71
N LYS A 63 -1.17 2.11 -11.78
CA LYS A 63 -0.53 1.80 -13.05
C LYS A 63 -1.19 0.61 -13.76
N TYR A 64 -1.48 -0.45 -13.00
CA TYR A 64 -2.23 -1.59 -13.54
C TYR A 64 -3.60 -1.18 -14.06
N GLU A 65 -4.35 -0.36 -13.32
CA GLU A 65 -5.66 0.13 -13.77
C GLU A 65 -5.57 0.98 -15.04
N ALA A 66 -4.47 1.73 -15.21
CA ALA A 66 -4.26 2.58 -16.37
C ALA A 66 -3.77 1.81 -17.61
N GLN A 67 -2.90 0.82 -17.44
CA GLN A 67 -2.16 0.17 -18.52
C GLN A 67 -2.51 -1.31 -18.73
N GLY A 68 -3.10 -1.96 -17.72
CA GLY A 68 -3.48 -3.38 -17.77
C GLY A 68 -2.32 -4.36 -17.65
N ASP A 69 -1.11 -3.91 -17.29
CA ASP A 69 0.05 -4.80 -17.15
C ASP A 69 -0.04 -5.60 -15.85
N LEU A 70 -0.28 -6.90 -15.98
CA LEU A 70 -0.42 -7.82 -14.85
C LEU A 70 0.85 -7.92 -14.00
N GLU A 71 2.02 -7.66 -14.57
CA GLU A 71 3.28 -7.66 -13.83
C GLU A 71 3.32 -6.56 -12.76
N ASP A 72 2.70 -5.42 -13.00
CA ASP A 72 2.60 -4.37 -11.99
C ASP A 72 1.75 -4.83 -10.80
N LEU A 73 0.66 -5.53 -11.04
CA LEU A 73 -0.16 -6.08 -9.96
C LEU A 73 0.57 -7.19 -9.18
N LYS A 74 1.34 -8.04 -9.85
CA LYS A 74 2.19 -9.04 -9.20
C LYS A 74 3.25 -8.40 -8.30
N LYS A 75 3.85 -7.30 -8.76
CA LYS A 75 4.81 -6.51 -7.98
C LYS A 75 4.15 -5.91 -6.74
N ALA A 76 2.95 -5.34 -6.89
CA ALA A 76 2.16 -4.80 -5.78
C ALA A 76 1.83 -5.87 -4.74
N SER A 77 1.35 -7.03 -5.19
CA SER A 77 1.04 -8.20 -4.35
C SER A 77 2.25 -8.66 -3.54
N LYS A 78 3.41 -8.78 -4.19
CA LYS A 78 4.65 -9.17 -3.53
C LYS A 78 5.12 -8.17 -2.48
N LEU A 79 5.00 -6.89 -2.75
CA LEU A 79 5.32 -5.84 -1.78
C LEU A 79 4.35 -5.85 -0.60
N ALA A 80 3.06 -6.07 -0.85
CA ALA A 80 2.04 -6.17 0.19
C ALA A 80 2.30 -7.37 1.11
N ASP A 81 2.55 -8.54 0.55
CA ASP A 81 2.89 -9.75 1.31
C ASP A 81 4.08 -9.51 2.23
N TRP A 82 5.12 -8.92 1.68
CA TRP A 82 6.31 -8.62 2.45
C TRP A 82 6.05 -7.59 3.56
N MET A 83 5.33 -6.51 3.24
CA MET A 83 4.98 -5.47 4.22
C MET A 83 4.15 -6.03 5.36
N ILE A 84 3.16 -6.87 5.05
CA ILE A 84 2.32 -7.54 6.05
C ILE A 84 3.17 -8.44 6.94
N ALA A 85 3.99 -9.29 6.35
CA ALA A 85 4.82 -10.25 7.08
C ALA A 85 5.83 -9.59 8.03
N THR A 86 6.34 -8.42 7.67
CA THR A 86 7.39 -7.73 8.43
C THR A 86 6.87 -6.67 9.40
N SER A 87 5.70 -6.11 9.13
CA SER A 87 5.23 -4.90 9.80
C SER A 87 3.89 -5.03 10.51
N GLN A 88 3.03 -5.98 10.13
CA GLN A 88 1.74 -6.15 10.81
C GLN A 88 1.85 -7.12 12.00
N ARG A 89 1.29 -6.73 13.12
CA ARG A 89 1.20 -7.56 14.32
C ARG A 89 -0.14 -8.30 14.41
N GLU A 90 -0.23 -9.24 15.36
CA GLU A 90 -1.43 -10.05 15.56
C GLU A 90 -2.68 -9.23 15.86
N ASN A 91 -2.53 -8.11 16.57
CA ASN A 91 -3.62 -7.16 16.85
C ASN A 91 -4.09 -6.36 15.63
N GLY A 92 -3.42 -6.50 14.48
CA GLY A 92 -3.74 -5.80 13.24
C GLY A 92 -2.96 -4.50 13.02
N ALA A 93 -2.32 -3.95 14.03
CA ALA A 93 -1.56 -2.71 13.91
C ALA A 93 -0.31 -2.90 13.03
N TYR A 94 0.05 -1.88 12.26
CA TYR A 94 1.30 -1.83 11.52
C TYR A 94 2.37 -1.14 12.34
N TYR A 95 3.57 -1.70 12.31
CA TYR A 95 4.72 -1.17 13.04
C TYR A 95 5.81 -0.69 12.09
N ASN A 96 6.34 0.47 12.41
CA ASN A 96 7.51 1.03 11.76
C ASN A 96 8.60 1.20 12.81
N HIS A 97 9.71 0.45 12.70
CA HIS A 97 10.82 0.51 13.66
C HIS A 97 10.51 0.19 15.13
N GLY A 98 9.56 -0.67 15.36
CA GLY A 98 9.18 -1.05 16.72
C GLY A 98 8.17 -0.10 17.37
N THR A 99 7.75 0.95 16.68
CA THR A 99 6.63 1.81 17.08
C THR A 99 5.41 1.56 16.21
N VAL A 100 4.22 1.72 16.78
CA VAL A 100 2.97 1.65 16.02
C VAL A 100 2.98 2.75 14.98
N TYR A 101 2.66 2.38 13.74
CA TYR A 101 2.47 3.35 12.68
C TYR A 101 1.04 3.86 12.73
N THR A 102 0.89 5.13 13.05
CA THR A 102 -0.40 5.75 13.35
C THR A 102 -1.24 6.04 12.12
N SER A 103 -0.63 6.28 10.98
CA SER A 103 -1.34 6.52 9.71
C SER A 103 -1.82 5.22 9.05
N VAL A 104 -2.50 4.38 9.82
CA VAL A 104 -3.01 3.04 9.43
C VAL A 104 -3.87 3.10 8.18
N ILE A 105 -4.65 4.15 8.02
CA ILE A 105 -5.58 4.32 6.91
C ILE A 105 -4.86 4.32 5.55
N TYR A 106 -3.70 4.94 5.42
CA TYR A 106 -2.97 4.93 4.15
C TYR A 106 -2.52 3.53 3.75
N ILE A 107 -2.04 2.77 4.73
CA ILE A 107 -1.57 1.41 4.49
C ILE A 107 -2.76 0.51 4.18
N ALA A 108 -3.80 0.56 5.00
CA ALA A 108 -5.00 -0.23 4.81
C ALA A 108 -5.68 0.08 3.47
N LYS A 109 -5.72 1.35 3.06
CA LYS A 109 -6.28 1.77 1.77
C LYS A 109 -5.55 1.11 0.61
N SER A 110 -4.23 1.25 0.52
CA SER A 110 -3.44 0.69 -0.59
C SER A 110 -3.56 -0.83 -0.67
N VAL A 111 -3.55 -1.51 0.48
CA VAL A 111 -3.71 -2.96 0.55
C VAL A 111 -5.14 -3.39 0.15
N LEU A 112 -6.14 -2.60 0.52
CA LEU A 112 -7.54 -2.88 0.16
C LEU A 112 -7.80 -2.66 -1.33
N GLU A 113 -7.28 -1.59 -1.92
CA GLU A 113 -7.37 -1.33 -3.36
C GLU A 113 -6.74 -2.47 -4.17
N LEU A 114 -5.57 -2.94 -3.75
CA LEU A 114 -4.94 -4.14 -4.31
C LEU A 114 -5.85 -5.36 -4.18
N ALA A 115 -6.37 -5.65 -2.99
CA ALA A 115 -7.24 -6.81 -2.74
C ALA A 115 -8.52 -6.80 -3.60
N VAL A 116 -9.07 -5.63 -3.89
CA VAL A 116 -10.24 -5.48 -4.76
C VAL A 116 -9.93 -5.91 -6.19
N LEU A 117 -8.77 -5.52 -6.73
CA LEU A 117 -8.36 -5.94 -8.08
C LEU A 117 -8.00 -7.41 -8.14
N GLU A 118 -7.27 -7.91 -7.15
CA GLU A 118 -6.95 -9.33 -7.03
C GLU A 118 -8.22 -10.18 -6.94
N ARG A 119 -9.25 -9.72 -6.24
CA ARG A 119 -10.53 -10.43 -6.14
C ARG A 119 -11.24 -10.54 -7.49
N LYS A 120 -11.21 -9.50 -8.32
CA LYS A 120 -11.74 -9.55 -9.69
C LYS A 120 -11.02 -10.61 -10.53
N LEU A 121 -9.70 -10.67 -10.46
CA LEU A 121 -8.91 -11.70 -11.13
C LEU A 121 -9.14 -13.09 -10.52
N GLY A 122 -9.36 -13.15 -9.23
CA GLY A 122 -9.63 -14.36 -8.45
C GLY A 122 -10.94 -15.08 -8.81
N GLU A 123 -11.80 -14.47 -9.60
CA GLU A 123 -12.99 -15.15 -10.16
C GLU A 123 -12.59 -16.31 -11.07
N GLN A 124 -11.44 -16.21 -11.73
CA GLN A 124 -10.94 -17.19 -12.69
C GLN A 124 -9.61 -17.85 -12.28
N ASP A 125 -8.92 -17.30 -11.29
CA ASP A 125 -7.59 -17.77 -10.87
C ASP A 125 -7.48 -17.86 -9.34
N LEU A 126 -7.30 -19.08 -8.84
CA LEU A 126 -7.17 -19.37 -7.41
C LEU A 126 -5.99 -18.62 -6.74
N PHE A 127 -4.92 -18.40 -7.48
CA PHE A 127 -3.77 -17.64 -6.98
C PHE A 127 -4.21 -16.23 -6.54
N TRP A 128 -4.89 -15.52 -7.43
CA TRP A 128 -5.36 -14.17 -7.15
C TRP A 128 -6.43 -14.12 -6.05
N ARG A 129 -7.29 -15.14 -6.00
CA ARG A 129 -8.26 -15.25 -4.90
C ARG A 129 -7.58 -15.38 -3.54
N THR A 130 -6.55 -16.22 -3.47
CA THR A 130 -5.79 -16.41 -2.22
C THR A 130 -5.05 -15.14 -1.81
N CYS A 131 -4.47 -14.39 -2.75
CA CYS A 131 -3.85 -13.09 -2.49
C CYS A 131 -4.89 -12.09 -1.98
N ALA A 132 -6.03 -11.98 -2.66
CA ALA A 132 -7.12 -11.07 -2.29
C ALA A 132 -7.62 -11.32 -0.87
N ASP A 133 -7.86 -12.57 -0.50
CA ASP A 133 -8.36 -12.93 0.83
C ASP A 133 -7.35 -12.56 1.92
N ARG A 134 -6.06 -12.79 1.69
CA ARG A 134 -4.97 -12.44 2.61
C ARG A 134 -4.83 -10.93 2.78
N HIS A 135 -4.82 -10.19 1.69
CA HIS A 135 -4.68 -8.74 1.70
C HIS A 135 -5.92 -8.07 2.29
N PHE A 136 -7.10 -8.53 1.93
CA PHE A 136 -8.34 -8.04 2.52
C PHE A 136 -8.37 -8.26 4.04
N LEU A 137 -7.99 -9.46 4.49
CA LEU A 137 -7.95 -9.77 5.91
C LEU A 137 -6.96 -8.87 6.66
N SER A 138 -5.80 -8.58 6.07
CA SER A 138 -4.83 -7.67 6.64
C SER A 138 -5.39 -6.24 6.79
N ALA A 139 -5.95 -5.70 5.72
CA ALA A 139 -6.57 -4.37 5.75
C ALA A 139 -7.71 -4.31 6.78
N LYS A 140 -8.57 -5.34 6.79
CA LYS A 140 -9.66 -5.43 7.77
C LYS A 140 -9.16 -5.41 9.21
N LYS A 141 -8.16 -6.23 9.54
CA LYS A 141 -7.57 -6.26 10.90
C LYS A 141 -7.02 -4.90 11.32
N ALA A 142 -6.39 -4.18 10.40
CA ALA A 142 -5.85 -2.86 10.68
C ALA A 142 -6.97 -1.84 10.97
N VAL A 143 -8.06 -1.88 10.20
CA VAL A 143 -9.23 -1.01 10.42
C VAL A 143 -9.96 -1.41 11.71
N ASP A 144 -10.16 -2.70 11.96
CA ASP A 144 -10.80 -3.18 13.19
C ASP A 144 -10.01 -2.72 14.44
N GLN A 145 -8.68 -2.79 14.39
CA GLN A 145 -7.82 -2.30 15.47
C GLN A 145 -7.96 -0.79 15.65
N LEU A 146 -7.99 -0.02 14.56
CA LEU A 146 -8.18 1.42 14.63
C LEU A 146 -9.54 1.78 15.24
N VAL A 147 -10.60 1.08 14.84
CA VAL A 147 -11.95 1.28 15.40
C VAL A 147 -12.00 0.90 16.88
N ALA A 148 -11.36 -0.20 17.26
CA ALA A 148 -11.31 -0.65 18.66
C ALA A 148 -10.54 0.33 19.56
N SER A 149 -9.53 1.02 19.01
CA SER A 149 -8.78 2.06 19.73
C SER A 149 -9.49 3.43 19.77
N GLN A 150 -10.68 3.53 19.20
CA GLN A 150 -11.44 4.76 19.13
C GLN A 150 -11.80 5.26 20.54
N GLY A 151 -11.19 6.38 20.94
CA GLY A 151 -11.36 6.98 22.27
C GLY A 151 -10.23 6.69 23.26
N ASP A 152 -9.36 5.74 22.97
CA ASP A 152 -8.13 5.52 23.74
C ASP A 152 -6.91 5.45 22.82
N PHE A 153 -6.56 6.60 22.29
CA PHE A 153 -5.42 6.76 21.38
C PHE A 153 -4.05 6.53 22.06
N GLN A 154 -4.05 6.28 23.36
CA GLN A 154 -2.83 6.06 24.13
C GLN A 154 -2.44 4.59 24.26
N THR A 155 -3.33 3.67 23.98
CA THR A 155 -3.07 2.24 24.23
C THR A 155 -2.02 1.62 23.32
N GLU A 156 -1.83 2.18 22.11
CA GLU A 156 -0.94 1.60 21.10
C GLU A 156 0.02 2.62 20.47
N GLY A 157 0.18 3.77 21.08
CA GLY A 157 1.05 4.85 20.62
C GLY A 157 0.33 6.19 20.57
N GLU A 158 1.09 7.24 20.61
CA GLU A 158 0.56 8.60 20.49
C GLU A 158 0.08 8.82 19.05
N LEU A 159 -1.21 9.08 18.88
CA LEU A 159 -1.72 9.64 17.64
C LEU A 159 -1.37 11.11 17.57
N THR A 160 -0.73 11.52 16.50
CA THR A 160 -0.46 12.93 16.24
C THR A 160 -1.72 13.63 15.70
N PHE A 161 -1.73 14.94 15.75
CA PHE A 161 -2.78 15.74 15.11
C PHE A 161 -2.89 15.44 13.62
N GLU A 162 -1.77 15.18 12.95
CA GLU A 162 -1.73 14.77 11.54
C GLU A 162 -2.45 13.44 11.30
N ASP A 163 -2.26 12.48 12.19
CA ASP A 163 -2.93 11.18 12.10
C ASP A 163 -4.45 11.34 12.23
N GLY A 164 -4.91 12.18 13.12
CA GLY A 164 -6.32 12.52 13.25
C GLY A 164 -6.89 13.18 12.00
N MET A 165 -6.18 14.12 11.40
CA MET A 165 -6.60 14.78 10.15
C MET A 165 -6.64 13.80 8.97
N ILE A 166 -5.68 12.92 8.87
CA ILE A 166 -5.61 11.89 7.83
C ILE A 166 -6.76 10.90 7.99
N SER A 167 -7.01 10.46 9.21
CA SER A 167 -8.14 9.57 9.50
C SER A 167 -9.48 10.23 9.13
N CYS A 168 -9.66 11.50 9.41
CA CYS A 168 -10.85 12.24 9.02
C CYS A 168 -11.00 12.38 7.50
N SER A 169 -9.92 12.54 6.76
CA SER A 169 -9.95 12.66 5.31
C SER A 169 -10.26 11.34 4.58
N ALA A 170 -10.02 10.21 5.23
CA ALA A 170 -10.32 8.88 4.68
C ALA A 170 -11.82 8.53 4.71
N TYR A 171 -12.63 9.29 5.42
CA TYR A 171 -14.10 9.12 5.46
C TYR A 171 -14.83 9.93 4.36
N ARG A 172 -14.13 10.54 3.45
CA ARG A 172 -14.68 11.19 2.28
C ARG A 172 -14.52 10.31 1.07
#